data_a926b35fd40ba482a5011433105ece2a
#
_entry.id   a926b35fd40ba482a5011433105ece2a
#
_cell.length_a   1.000
_cell.length_b   1.000
_cell.length_c   1.000
_cell.angle_alpha   90.00
_cell.angle_beta   90.00
_cell.angle_gamma   90.00
#
_symmetry.space_group_name_H-M   'P 1'
#
loop_
_entity.id
_entity.type
_entity.pdbx_description
1 polymer ?
#
loop_
_entity_poly.entity_id
_entity_poly.type
_entity_poly.pdbx_seq_one_letter_code
_entity_poly.pdbx_strand_id
1 'polypeptide(L)'
;MPGSRLAWLLVGLLGLMLAGCGQSTLSPSSDASFTSRDRQLLAQAPYAQASIPDQYRRHIVEYPYKEPPGTILVDTDARYLYYVLPDGKAIRYGVAVGEEALAFSGVAKVGRMAEWPDWIPTPEIQARLGPYPPRIPGGPANPLGARALYLYEGNKDTLYRIHGTNQPEYIGQAISSGCIRMTNEDVIDLFDRVKQGATVVVLAPGQGGWTGSSSRRG
;
A
#
# COMPACT_ATOMS: atom_id res chain seq x y z
N MET A 1 -23.03 -75.70 25.71
CA MET A 1 -21.97 -75.17 24.81
C MET A 1 -22.35 -73.75 24.45
N PRO A 2 -21.69 -72.75 24.92
CA PRO A 2 -22.09 -71.35 24.74
C PRO A 2 -21.40 -70.70 23.54
N GLY A 3 -22.18 -70.05 22.70
CA GLY A 3 -21.70 -69.24 21.62
C GLY A 3 -21.47 -67.78 22.03
N SER A 4 -20.26 -67.34 21.91
CA SER A 4 -19.88 -65.93 22.15
C SER A 4 -20.33 -64.97 21.04
N ARG A 5 -21.08 -63.95 21.41
CA ARG A 5 -21.48 -62.87 20.50
C ARG A 5 -20.46 -61.72 20.66
N LEU A 6 -19.69 -61.52 19.61
CA LEU A 6 -18.74 -60.42 19.51
C LEU A 6 -19.50 -59.14 19.06
N ALA A 7 -19.60 -58.17 19.97
CA ALA A 7 -20.21 -56.89 19.68
C ALA A 7 -19.16 -55.96 19.02
N TRP A 8 -19.44 -55.51 17.81
CA TRP A 8 -18.67 -54.49 17.09
C TRP A 8 -19.11 -53.08 17.55
N LEU A 9 -18.27 -52.41 18.29
CA LEU A 9 -18.43 -50.98 18.56
C LEU A 9 -17.85 -50.19 17.39
N LEU A 10 -18.74 -49.60 16.58
CA LEU A 10 -18.40 -48.59 15.59
C LEU A 10 -18.17 -47.27 16.32
N VAL A 11 -16.91 -46.86 16.49
CA VAL A 11 -16.55 -45.52 16.92
C VAL A 11 -16.58 -44.59 15.70
N GLY A 12 -17.66 -43.80 15.60
CA GLY A 12 -17.79 -42.74 14.60
C GLY A 12 -16.83 -41.59 14.91
N LEU A 13 -15.78 -41.43 14.11
CA LEU A 13 -14.86 -40.33 14.17
C LEU A 13 -15.52 -39.15 13.46
N LEU A 14 -16.12 -38.22 14.23
CA LEU A 14 -16.67 -36.96 13.72
C LEU A 14 -15.50 -35.98 13.44
N GLY A 15 -15.05 -35.96 12.19
CA GLY A 15 -14.02 -35.03 11.76
C GLY A 15 -14.58 -33.59 11.72
N LEU A 16 -14.18 -32.74 12.68
CA LEU A 16 -14.36 -31.29 12.59
C LEU A 16 -13.53 -30.76 11.42
N MET A 17 -14.18 -30.46 10.31
CA MET A 17 -13.59 -29.63 9.26
C MET A 17 -13.52 -28.21 9.77
N LEU A 18 -12.37 -27.79 10.29
CA LEU A 18 -12.03 -26.40 10.49
C LEU A 18 -11.83 -25.75 9.11
N ALA A 19 -12.89 -25.11 8.60
CA ALA A 19 -12.76 -24.20 7.47
C ALA A 19 -11.94 -22.99 7.92
N GLY A 20 -10.62 -23.10 7.83
CA GLY A 20 -9.73 -21.97 7.95
C GLY A 20 -10.02 -21.02 6.81
N CYS A 21 -10.55 -19.83 7.09
CA CYS A 21 -10.55 -18.70 6.16
C CYS A 21 -9.08 -18.36 5.87
N GLY A 22 -8.53 -18.98 4.84
CA GLY A 22 -7.21 -18.65 4.32
C GLY A 22 -7.26 -17.25 3.75
N GLN A 23 -6.89 -16.24 4.52
CA GLN A 23 -6.47 -14.96 3.96
C GLN A 23 -5.25 -15.30 3.11
N SER A 24 -5.40 -15.16 1.78
CA SER A 24 -4.28 -15.29 0.86
C SER A 24 -3.35 -14.11 1.12
N THR A 25 -2.41 -14.29 2.04
CA THR A 25 -1.29 -13.35 2.16
C THR A 25 -0.50 -13.44 0.88
N LEU A 26 -0.55 -12.39 0.06
CA LEU A 26 0.49 -12.23 -0.94
C LEU A 26 1.80 -12.15 -0.15
N SER A 27 2.69 -13.10 -0.42
CA SER A 27 4.06 -13.02 0.11
C SER A 27 4.60 -11.62 -0.15
N PRO A 28 5.42 -11.07 0.77
CA PRO A 28 6.13 -9.82 0.51
C PRO A 28 6.75 -9.95 -0.87
N SER A 29 6.59 -8.93 -1.71
CA SER A 29 6.87 -8.89 -3.15
C SER A 29 7.81 -10.01 -3.59
N SER A 30 7.32 -10.94 -4.41
CA SER A 30 8.26 -11.88 -5.01
C SER A 30 9.34 -11.00 -5.66
N ASP A 31 10.62 -11.20 -5.32
CA ASP A 31 11.77 -10.48 -5.92
C ASP A 31 11.74 -10.51 -7.46
N ALA A 32 10.79 -11.23 -8.04
CA ALA A 32 10.56 -11.38 -9.47
C ALA A 32 10.17 -10.07 -10.18
N SER A 33 9.53 -9.13 -9.50
CA SER A 33 9.16 -7.82 -10.08
C SER A 33 10.30 -6.80 -10.01
N PHE A 34 11.35 -7.05 -9.22
CA PHE A 34 12.45 -6.11 -9.06
C PHE A 34 13.44 -6.20 -10.21
N THR A 35 13.76 -5.06 -10.80
CA THR A 35 14.88 -4.96 -11.75
C THR A 35 16.22 -5.22 -11.04
N SER A 36 17.28 -5.47 -11.79
CA SER A 36 18.63 -5.58 -11.21
C SER A 36 19.04 -4.30 -10.48
N ARG A 37 18.62 -3.14 -11.01
CA ARG A 37 18.84 -1.84 -10.37
C ARG A 37 18.11 -1.72 -9.05
N ASP A 38 16.85 -2.17 -8.98
CA ASP A 38 16.07 -2.15 -7.73
C ASP A 38 16.76 -2.99 -6.66
N ARG A 39 17.14 -4.22 -6.97
CA ARG A 39 17.85 -5.09 -6.04
C ARG A 39 19.15 -4.47 -5.53
N GLN A 40 19.95 -3.88 -6.42
CA GLN A 40 21.21 -3.24 -6.06
C GLN A 40 21.00 -2.05 -5.13
N LEU A 41 20.02 -1.17 -5.42
CA LEU A 41 19.77 0.03 -4.63
C LEU A 41 19.11 -0.29 -3.30
N LEU A 42 18.15 -1.21 -3.26
CA LEU A 42 17.49 -1.64 -2.03
C LEU A 42 18.46 -2.34 -1.07
N ALA A 43 19.41 -3.13 -1.58
CA ALA A 43 20.45 -3.76 -0.76
C ALA A 43 21.39 -2.73 -0.06
N GLN A 44 21.46 -1.51 -0.57
CA GLN A 44 22.26 -0.42 -0.01
C GLN A 44 21.43 0.50 0.90
N ALA A 45 20.13 0.23 1.06
CA ALA A 45 19.25 1.09 1.81
C ALA A 45 19.60 1.09 3.32
N PRO A 46 19.79 2.25 3.94
CA PRO A 46 20.17 2.34 5.36
C PRO A 46 19.06 1.87 6.31
N TYR A 47 17.85 1.67 5.79
CA TYR A 47 16.64 1.26 6.52
C TYR A 47 16.25 -0.21 6.30
N ALA A 48 17.12 -1.05 5.75
CA ALA A 48 16.84 -2.46 5.41
C ALA A 48 16.31 -3.32 6.59
N GLN A 49 16.40 -2.82 7.82
CA GLN A 49 15.91 -3.48 9.03
C GLN A 49 14.64 -2.85 9.63
N ALA A 50 14.02 -1.87 8.95
CA ALA A 50 12.78 -1.28 9.45
C ALA A 50 11.65 -2.32 9.48
N SER A 51 11.03 -2.48 10.63
CA SER A 51 9.88 -3.38 10.80
C SER A 51 8.59 -2.63 10.51
N ILE A 52 7.86 -3.08 9.50
CA ILE A 52 6.51 -2.59 9.22
C ILE A 52 5.52 -3.39 10.06
N PRO A 53 4.63 -2.74 10.85
CA PRO A 53 3.60 -3.45 11.60
C PRO A 53 2.75 -4.35 10.68
N ASP A 54 2.42 -5.56 11.12
CA ASP A 54 1.77 -6.58 10.30
C ASP A 54 0.47 -6.09 9.65
N GLN A 55 -0.31 -5.26 10.36
CA GLN A 55 -1.53 -4.67 9.83
C GLN A 55 -1.32 -3.80 8.58
N TYR A 56 -0.13 -3.20 8.42
CA TYR A 56 0.23 -2.35 7.28
C TYR A 56 0.98 -3.10 6.17
N ARG A 57 1.20 -4.39 6.31
CA ARG A 57 1.73 -5.21 5.22
C ARG A 57 0.70 -5.35 4.10
N ARG A 58 1.19 -5.55 2.90
CA ARG A 58 0.36 -5.75 1.72
C ARG A 58 -0.47 -7.02 1.81
N HIS A 59 -1.79 -6.89 1.54
CA HIS A 59 -2.74 -8.01 1.49
C HIS A 59 -3.76 -7.85 0.37
N ILE A 60 -4.27 -8.97 -0.16
CA ILE A 60 -5.51 -8.96 -0.93
C ILE A 60 -6.67 -8.98 0.06
N VAL A 61 -7.61 -8.05 -0.14
CA VAL A 61 -8.80 -7.89 0.71
C VAL A 61 -10.06 -7.83 -0.13
N GLU A 62 -11.21 -8.13 0.48
CA GLU A 62 -12.51 -7.78 -0.10
C GLU A 62 -12.62 -6.26 -0.18
N TYR A 63 -13.16 -5.75 -1.30
CA TYR A 63 -13.26 -4.30 -1.54
C TYR A 63 -14.71 -3.86 -1.57
N PRO A 64 -15.20 -3.09 -0.59
CA PRO A 64 -16.63 -2.79 -0.43
C PRO A 64 -17.09 -1.59 -1.26
N TYR A 65 -16.18 -0.85 -1.87
CA TYR A 65 -16.47 0.33 -2.67
C TYR A 65 -16.78 -0.06 -4.12
N LYS A 66 -17.14 0.93 -4.95
CA LYS A 66 -17.66 0.69 -6.32
C LYS A 66 -16.73 1.15 -7.44
N GLU A 67 -15.54 1.61 -7.12
CA GLU A 67 -14.58 2.07 -8.11
C GLU A 67 -14.19 0.90 -9.04
N PRO A 68 -14.05 1.18 -10.34
CA PRO A 68 -13.69 0.15 -11.30
C PRO A 68 -12.25 -0.36 -11.09
N PRO A 69 -11.97 -1.61 -11.53
CA PRO A 69 -10.60 -2.16 -11.50
C PRO A 69 -9.58 -1.23 -12.15
N GLY A 70 -8.39 -1.16 -11.53
CA GLY A 70 -7.32 -0.25 -11.94
C GLY A 70 -7.37 1.14 -11.29
N THR A 71 -8.42 1.43 -10.50
CA THR A 71 -8.48 2.64 -9.68
C THR A 71 -7.60 2.49 -8.44
N ILE A 72 -6.97 3.58 -8.02
CA ILE A 72 -6.31 3.70 -6.73
C ILE A 72 -7.25 4.47 -5.80
N LEU A 73 -7.57 3.93 -4.63
CA LEU A 73 -8.26 4.64 -3.57
C LEU A 73 -7.33 4.79 -2.37
N VAL A 74 -7.21 6.01 -1.84
CA VAL A 74 -6.43 6.30 -0.63
C VAL A 74 -7.37 6.66 0.50
N ASP A 75 -7.36 5.86 1.55
CA ASP A 75 -8.04 6.09 2.81
C ASP A 75 -7.02 6.69 3.79
N THR A 76 -7.07 8.01 3.94
CA THR A 76 -6.13 8.74 4.79
C THR A 76 -6.40 8.51 6.28
N ASP A 77 -7.63 8.20 6.68
CA ASP A 77 -7.99 7.93 8.07
C ASP A 77 -7.45 6.57 8.53
N ALA A 78 -7.60 5.54 7.68
CA ALA A 78 -7.13 4.20 7.98
C ALA A 78 -5.63 3.98 7.68
N ARG A 79 -4.98 4.89 6.96
CA ARG A 79 -3.57 4.80 6.49
C ARG A 79 -3.38 3.64 5.51
N TYR A 80 -4.33 3.48 4.59
CA TYR A 80 -4.28 2.46 3.55
C TYR A 80 -4.44 3.05 2.14
N LEU A 81 -3.78 2.40 1.20
CA LEU A 81 -4.03 2.57 -0.23
C LEU A 81 -4.57 1.25 -0.78
N TYR A 82 -5.60 1.33 -1.60
CA TYR A 82 -6.22 0.19 -2.27
C TYR A 82 -6.02 0.30 -3.78
N TYR A 83 -5.43 -0.71 -4.39
CA TYR A 83 -5.46 -0.89 -5.83
C TYR A 83 -6.58 -1.85 -6.19
N VAL A 84 -7.61 -1.35 -6.87
CA VAL A 84 -8.84 -2.09 -7.13
C VAL A 84 -8.59 -3.18 -8.17
N LEU A 85 -8.94 -4.41 -7.82
CA LEU A 85 -8.90 -5.60 -8.67
C LEU A 85 -10.30 -5.93 -9.19
N PRO A 86 -10.43 -6.83 -10.19
CA PRO A 86 -11.70 -7.48 -10.52
C PRO A 86 -12.31 -8.21 -9.32
N ASP A 87 -13.58 -8.62 -9.47
CA ASP A 87 -14.30 -9.52 -8.55
C ASP A 87 -14.44 -8.98 -7.12
N GLY A 88 -14.57 -7.66 -6.97
CA GLY A 88 -14.79 -7.02 -5.67
C GLY A 88 -13.62 -7.15 -4.70
N LYS A 89 -12.40 -7.23 -5.23
CA LYS A 89 -11.17 -7.34 -4.44
C LYS A 89 -10.28 -6.11 -4.63
N ALA A 90 -9.34 -5.93 -3.72
CA ALA A 90 -8.26 -4.96 -3.88
C ALA A 90 -6.97 -5.47 -3.24
N ILE A 91 -5.84 -4.96 -3.73
CA ILE A 91 -4.58 -5.05 -2.99
C ILE A 91 -4.56 -3.84 -2.05
N ARG A 92 -4.46 -4.11 -0.76
CA ARG A 92 -4.32 -3.10 0.28
C ARG A 92 -2.86 -2.96 0.68
N TYR A 93 -2.36 -1.73 0.65
CA TYR A 93 -1.02 -1.35 1.07
C TYR A 93 -1.10 -0.42 2.28
N GLY A 94 -0.20 -0.56 3.24
CA GLY A 94 -0.01 0.42 4.29
C GLY A 94 0.69 1.67 3.75
N VAL A 95 0.26 2.85 4.20
CA VAL A 95 0.86 4.11 3.77
C VAL A 95 1.13 5.05 4.94
N ALA A 96 2.08 5.96 4.78
CA ALA A 96 2.11 7.17 5.58
C ALA A 96 1.49 8.31 4.75
N VAL A 97 0.71 9.15 5.40
CA VAL A 97 -0.06 10.22 4.75
C VAL A 97 0.36 11.59 5.26
N GLY A 98 -0.11 12.66 4.60
CA GLY A 98 0.04 14.03 5.08
C GLY A 98 -0.69 14.28 6.39
N GLU A 99 -0.21 15.23 7.17
CA GLU A 99 -1.01 15.83 8.23
C GLU A 99 -2.31 16.37 7.62
N GLU A 100 -3.41 16.34 8.38
CA GLU A 100 -4.75 16.66 7.88
C GLU A 100 -4.83 17.99 7.11
N ALA A 101 -4.19 19.02 7.63
CA ALA A 101 -4.16 20.35 7.02
C ALA A 101 -3.36 20.43 5.71
N LEU A 102 -2.59 19.41 5.37
CA LEU A 102 -1.70 19.35 4.20
C LEU A 102 -2.09 18.27 3.21
N ALA A 103 -3.06 17.43 3.56
CA ALA A 103 -3.47 16.29 2.75
C ALA A 103 -4.30 16.76 1.53
N PHE A 104 -3.95 16.24 0.35
CA PHE A 104 -4.83 16.33 -0.81
C PHE A 104 -6.03 15.42 -0.59
N SER A 105 -7.22 15.88 -0.97
CA SER A 105 -8.42 15.05 -1.08
C SER A 105 -9.16 15.38 -2.37
N GLY A 106 -9.78 14.38 -2.97
CA GLY A 106 -10.48 14.54 -4.25
C GLY A 106 -10.11 13.47 -5.27
N VAL A 107 -10.34 13.77 -6.55
CA VAL A 107 -10.09 12.86 -7.65
C VAL A 107 -8.99 13.43 -8.55
N ALA A 108 -7.93 12.67 -8.72
CA ALA A 108 -6.82 13.00 -9.61
C ALA A 108 -6.55 11.84 -10.59
N LYS A 109 -5.60 12.03 -11.48
CA LYS A 109 -5.08 10.99 -12.37
C LYS A 109 -3.57 10.86 -12.24
N VAL A 110 -3.07 9.66 -12.46
CA VAL A 110 -1.63 9.44 -12.61
C VAL A 110 -1.21 10.05 -13.95
N GLY A 111 -0.65 11.26 -13.92
CA GLY A 111 -0.25 11.96 -15.14
C GLY A 111 1.17 11.64 -15.58
N ARG A 112 2.05 11.28 -14.63
CA ARG A 112 3.43 10.89 -14.90
C ARG A 112 3.87 9.81 -13.91
N MET A 113 4.78 8.95 -14.34
CA MET A 113 5.41 7.90 -13.53
C MET A 113 6.92 7.97 -13.68
N ALA A 114 7.68 7.71 -12.61
CA ALA A 114 9.14 7.75 -12.65
C ALA A 114 9.76 6.69 -11.72
N GLU A 115 10.85 6.07 -12.20
CA GLU A 115 11.67 5.13 -11.44
C GLU A 115 12.87 5.87 -10.84
N TRP A 116 13.13 5.65 -9.56
CA TRP A 116 14.23 6.27 -8.82
C TRP A 116 14.41 7.75 -9.17
N PRO A 117 13.33 8.57 -9.00
CA PRO A 117 13.34 9.96 -9.42
C PRO A 117 14.29 10.81 -8.57
N ASP A 118 14.82 11.86 -9.16
CA ASP A 118 15.43 12.92 -8.38
C ASP A 118 14.38 13.64 -7.53
N TRP A 119 14.74 14.03 -6.34
CA TRP A 119 13.91 14.88 -5.51
C TRP A 119 14.41 16.33 -5.54
N ILE A 120 13.50 17.22 -5.89
CA ILE A 120 13.70 18.67 -5.89
C ILE A 120 12.72 19.23 -4.87
N PRO A 121 13.19 19.69 -3.69
CA PRO A 121 12.30 20.24 -2.67
C PRO A 121 11.65 21.53 -3.19
N THR A 122 10.33 21.65 -2.94
CA THR A 122 9.61 22.89 -3.28
C THR A 122 10.01 24.01 -2.33
N PRO A 123 9.77 25.30 -2.70
CA PRO A 123 10.02 26.42 -1.80
C PRO A 123 9.31 26.27 -0.45
N GLU A 124 8.09 25.74 -0.43
CA GLU A 124 7.30 25.49 0.79
C GLU A 124 7.96 24.43 1.67
N ILE A 125 8.49 23.37 1.08
CA ILE A 125 9.24 22.32 1.81
C ILE A 125 10.52 22.92 2.39
N GLN A 126 11.27 23.69 1.62
CA GLN A 126 12.47 24.37 2.09
C GLN A 126 12.18 25.31 3.27
N ALA A 127 11.09 26.08 3.19
CA ALA A 127 10.70 27.01 4.24
C ALA A 127 10.28 26.31 5.55
N ARG A 128 9.63 25.15 5.44
CA ARG A 128 9.05 24.43 6.58
C ARG A 128 10.03 23.47 7.26
N LEU A 129 10.81 22.74 6.49
CA LEU A 129 11.63 21.62 6.99
C LEU A 129 13.13 21.95 7.06
N GLY A 130 13.54 23.16 6.63
CA GLY A 130 14.93 23.63 6.68
C GLY A 130 15.68 23.45 5.36
N PRO A 131 16.97 23.84 5.34
CA PRO A 131 17.73 23.89 4.11
C PRO A 131 18.08 22.48 3.62
N TYR A 132 17.44 22.08 2.53
CA TYR A 132 17.83 20.92 1.76
C TYR A 132 18.74 21.32 0.59
N PRO A 133 19.57 20.39 0.08
CA PRO A 133 20.20 20.56 -1.22
C PRO A 133 19.16 20.87 -2.30
N PRO A 134 19.48 21.66 -3.32
CA PRO A 134 18.54 22.01 -4.38
C PRO A 134 18.05 20.80 -5.17
N ARG A 135 18.77 19.67 -5.11
CA ARG A 135 18.43 18.39 -5.72
C ARG A 135 19.07 17.26 -4.93
N ILE A 136 18.32 16.19 -4.67
CA ILE A 136 18.82 14.91 -4.18
C ILE A 136 18.65 13.89 -5.31
N PRO A 137 19.74 13.28 -5.82
CA PRO A 137 19.67 12.26 -6.87
C PRO A 137 18.82 11.05 -6.46
N GLY A 138 18.25 10.36 -7.45
CA GLY A 138 17.53 9.12 -7.22
C GLY A 138 18.43 8.03 -6.62
N GLY A 139 17.94 7.39 -5.56
CA GLY A 139 18.68 6.37 -4.83
C GLY A 139 18.06 6.07 -3.46
N PRO A 140 18.66 5.16 -2.67
CA PRO A 140 18.08 4.68 -1.41
C PRO A 140 17.96 5.75 -0.32
N ALA A 141 18.77 6.81 -0.37
CA ALA A 141 18.69 7.95 0.56
C ALA A 141 17.69 9.04 0.11
N ASN A 142 17.10 8.91 -1.09
CA ASN A 142 16.19 9.91 -1.64
C ASN A 142 14.80 9.79 -0.99
N PRO A 143 14.19 10.90 -0.54
CA PRO A 143 12.86 10.87 0.08
C PRO A 143 11.73 10.32 -0.78
N LEU A 144 11.84 10.38 -2.13
CA LEU A 144 10.85 9.80 -3.05
C LEU A 144 10.98 8.29 -3.22
N GLY A 145 12.08 7.69 -2.74
CA GLY A 145 12.31 6.25 -2.84
C GLY A 145 12.39 5.73 -4.28
N ALA A 146 11.96 4.47 -4.45
CA ALA A 146 12.17 3.71 -5.69
C ALA A 146 11.27 4.14 -6.85
N ARG A 147 10.08 4.63 -6.59
CA ARG A 147 9.08 5.02 -7.61
C ARG A 147 8.30 6.24 -7.16
N ALA A 148 7.82 7.02 -8.13
CA ALA A 148 6.85 8.10 -7.88
C ALA A 148 5.78 8.13 -8.98
N LEU A 149 4.51 8.22 -8.54
CA LEU A 149 3.34 8.48 -9.36
C LEU A 149 2.90 9.92 -9.08
N TYR A 150 2.94 10.76 -10.10
CA TYR A 150 2.62 12.18 -10.02
C TYR A 150 1.14 12.39 -10.32
N LEU A 151 0.43 13.07 -9.42
CA LEU A 151 -1.01 13.24 -9.49
C LEU A 151 -1.38 14.55 -10.16
N TYR A 152 -2.31 14.48 -11.09
CA TYR A 152 -2.78 15.61 -11.90
C TYR A 152 -4.29 15.77 -11.80
N GLU A 153 -4.74 17.03 -11.74
CA GLU A 153 -6.14 17.42 -11.98
C GLU A 153 -6.20 18.07 -13.36
N GLY A 154 -6.81 17.38 -14.32
CA GLY A 154 -6.73 17.79 -15.73
C GLY A 154 -5.27 17.82 -16.19
N ASN A 155 -4.81 18.98 -16.64
CA ASN A 155 -3.42 19.21 -17.07
C ASN A 155 -2.54 19.84 -15.98
N LYS A 156 -3.09 20.09 -14.79
CA LYS A 156 -2.38 20.74 -13.70
C LYS A 156 -1.72 19.69 -12.79
N ASP A 157 -0.42 19.77 -12.60
CA ASP A 157 0.29 19.03 -11.56
C ASP A 157 -0.16 19.52 -10.18
N THR A 158 -0.73 18.61 -9.38
CA THR A 158 -1.21 18.93 -8.03
C THR A 158 -0.09 19.12 -7.02
N LEU A 159 1.14 18.78 -7.39
CA LEU A 159 2.29 18.66 -6.50
C LEU A 159 2.19 17.51 -5.47
N TYR A 160 1.10 16.75 -5.48
CA TYR A 160 0.97 15.52 -4.68
C TYR A 160 1.45 14.29 -5.44
N ARG A 161 1.99 13.35 -4.69
CA ARG A 161 2.63 12.13 -5.22
C ARG A 161 2.23 10.93 -4.37
N ILE A 162 2.16 9.77 -5.02
CA ILE A 162 2.27 8.47 -4.37
C ILE A 162 3.68 7.99 -4.65
N HIS A 163 4.49 7.73 -3.61
CA HIS A 163 5.91 7.45 -3.82
C HIS A 163 6.49 6.52 -2.75
N GLY A 164 7.66 5.97 -3.00
CA GLY A 164 8.43 5.23 -2.02
C GLY A 164 8.94 6.10 -0.87
N THR A 165 9.76 5.55 -0.01
CA THR A 165 10.33 6.31 1.09
C THR A 165 11.72 5.80 1.48
N ASN A 166 12.54 6.66 2.04
CA ASN A 166 13.77 6.31 2.76
C ASN A 166 13.55 6.21 4.28
N GLN A 167 12.28 6.32 4.73
CA GLN A 167 11.88 6.28 6.14
C GLN A 167 10.65 5.36 6.31
N PRO A 168 10.78 4.04 6.06
CA PRO A 168 9.66 3.10 6.09
C PRO A 168 9.06 2.91 7.50
N GLU A 169 9.78 3.27 8.57
CA GLU A 169 9.31 3.23 9.95
C GLU A 169 8.08 4.11 10.21
N TYR A 170 7.79 5.03 9.32
CA TYR A 170 6.62 5.91 9.44
C TYR A 170 5.36 5.40 8.73
N ILE A 171 5.42 4.25 8.09
CA ILE A 171 4.21 3.64 7.50
C ILE A 171 3.16 3.40 8.60
N GLY A 172 1.94 3.84 8.32
CA GLY A 172 0.83 3.84 9.30
C GLY A 172 0.64 5.16 10.03
N GLN A 173 1.46 6.18 9.76
CA GLN A 173 1.42 7.47 10.47
C GLN A 173 0.99 8.63 9.55
N ALA A 174 0.55 9.73 10.17
CA ALA A 174 0.23 11.00 9.50
C ALA A 174 1.34 12.00 9.79
N ILE A 175 2.39 12.03 8.95
CA ILE A 175 3.61 12.81 9.20
C ILE A 175 4.17 13.46 7.93
N SER A 176 3.55 13.24 6.77
CA SER A 176 4.10 13.76 5.53
C SER A 176 3.64 15.20 5.25
N SER A 177 4.30 15.83 4.28
CA SER A 177 3.94 17.16 3.77
C SER A 177 2.74 17.15 2.80
N GLY A 178 1.92 16.07 2.84
CA GLY A 178 0.75 15.90 1.99
C GLY A 178 0.86 14.69 1.05
N CYS A 179 2.05 14.29 0.61
CA CYS A 179 2.24 13.13 -0.26
C CYS A 179 1.94 11.80 0.45
N ILE A 180 1.57 10.80 -0.33
CA ILE A 180 1.30 9.43 0.14
C ILE A 180 2.60 8.63 0.01
N ARG A 181 3.14 8.17 1.16
CA ARG A 181 4.39 7.40 1.20
C ARG A 181 4.10 5.91 1.36
N MET A 182 4.79 5.09 0.60
CA MET A 182 4.76 3.63 0.65
C MET A 182 6.14 3.08 0.96
N THR A 183 6.25 1.83 1.39
CA THR A 183 7.56 1.16 1.33
C THR A 183 8.06 1.12 -0.11
N ASN A 184 9.36 0.98 -0.32
CA ASN A 184 9.90 0.89 -1.67
C ASN A 184 9.43 -0.37 -2.39
N GLU A 185 9.31 -1.48 -1.68
CA GLU A 185 8.81 -2.75 -2.18
C GLU A 185 7.35 -2.64 -2.66
N ASP A 186 6.52 -1.97 -1.88
CA ASP A 186 5.10 -1.81 -2.19
C ASP A 186 4.85 -0.82 -3.33
N VAL A 187 5.63 0.27 -3.39
CA VAL A 187 5.48 1.21 -4.50
C VAL A 187 5.98 0.64 -5.82
N ILE A 188 6.97 -0.26 -5.80
CA ILE A 188 7.41 -0.99 -7.01
C ILE A 188 6.27 -1.91 -7.47
N ASP A 189 5.67 -2.70 -6.59
CA ASP A 189 4.53 -3.57 -6.92
C ASP A 189 3.33 -2.77 -7.46
N LEU A 190 2.99 -1.64 -6.84
CA LEU A 190 1.92 -0.76 -7.31
C LEU A 190 2.24 -0.17 -8.70
N PHE A 191 3.47 0.30 -8.89
CA PHE A 191 3.93 0.92 -10.13
C PHE A 191 3.80 -0.02 -11.32
N ASP A 192 4.14 -1.30 -11.16
CA ASP A 192 4.07 -2.30 -12.21
C ASP A 192 2.62 -2.64 -12.61
N ARG A 193 1.65 -2.36 -11.74
CA ARG A 193 0.21 -2.60 -11.99
C ARG A 193 -0.49 -1.40 -12.60
N VAL A 194 -0.06 -0.20 -12.23
CA VAL A 194 -0.73 1.06 -12.57
C VAL A 194 -0.37 1.49 -13.99
N LYS A 195 -1.37 2.00 -14.72
CA LYS A 195 -1.16 2.66 -16.02
C LYS A 195 -1.22 4.16 -15.86
N GLN A 196 -0.44 4.88 -16.65
CA GLN A 196 -0.61 6.33 -16.77
C GLN A 196 -2.05 6.64 -17.21
N GLY A 197 -2.66 7.64 -16.59
CA GLY A 197 -4.08 7.94 -16.75
C GLY A 197 -5.00 7.26 -15.74
N ALA A 198 -4.50 6.32 -14.91
CA ALA A 198 -5.29 5.68 -13.86
C ALA A 198 -5.90 6.70 -12.91
N THR A 199 -7.15 6.46 -12.51
CA THR A 199 -7.87 7.32 -11.56
C THR A 199 -7.34 7.08 -10.16
N VAL A 200 -7.14 8.16 -9.41
CA VAL A 200 -6.77 8.17 -8.00
C VAL A 200 -7.84 8.93 -7.22
N VAL A 201 -8.47 8.26 -6.28
CA VAL A 201 -9.45 8.84 -5.36
C VAL A 201 -8.79 8.94 -3.99
N VAL A 202 -8.67 10.15 -3.46
CA VAL A 202 -8.16 10.36 -2.09
C VAL A 202 -9.33 10.82 -1.24
N LEU A 203 -9.71 10.02 -0.25
CA LEU A 203 -10.83 10.32 0.64
C LEU A 203 -10.50 11.53 1.52
N ALA A 204 -11.48 12.41 1.70
CA ALA A 204 -11.34 13.49 2.67
C ALA A 204 -11.33 12.92 4.11
N PRO A 205 -10.72 13.64 5.06
CA PRO A 205 -10.76 13.26 6.47
C PRO A 205 -12.18 12.98 6.95
N GLY A 206 -12.35 11.90 7.70
CA GLY A 206 -13.66 11.43 8.18
C GLY A 206 -14.52 10.67 7.16
N GLN A 207 -14.05 10.49 5.93
CA GLN A 207 -14.73 9.68 4.91
C GLN A 207 -14.20 8.25 4.79
N GLY A 208 -13.08 7.96 5.42
CA GLY A 208 -12.40 6.67 5.43
C GLY A 208 -12.73 5.82 6.65
N GLY A 209 -11.84 4.90 6.97
CA GLY A 209 -11.92 4.06 8.17
C GLY A 209 -12.35 2.62 7.91
N TRP A 210 -12.47 2.21 6.64
CA TRP A 210 -12.70 0.80 6.34
C TRP A 210 -11.39 0.00 6.48
N THR A 211 -11.38 -0.98 7.38
CA THR A 211 -10.20 -1.79 7.70
C THR A 211 -10.23 -3.21 7.12
N GLY A 212 -11.25 -3.52 6.32
CA GLY A 212 -11.43 -4.86 5.76
C GLY A 212 -12.03 -5.88 6.75
N SER A 213 -12.45 -5.43 7.92
CA SER A 213 -13.21 -6.25 8.86
C SER A 213 -14.68 -6.26 8.44
N SER A 214 -15.18 -7.42 8.05
CA SER A 214 -16.60 -7.64 7.79
C SER A 214 -17.40 -7.57 9.10
N SER A 215 -17.74 -6.37 9.58
CA SER A 215 -18.87 -6.29 10.49
C SER A 215 -20.15 -6.44 9.66
N ARG A 216 -20.72 -7.63 9.63
CA ARG A 216 -22.11 -7.81 9.25
C ARG A 216 -22.93 -6.91 10.14
N ARG A 217 -23.49 -5.84 9.58
CA ARG A 217 -24.66 -5.20 10.20
C ARG A 217 -25.86 -6.04 9.81
N GLY A 218 -26.45 -6.70 10.83
CA GLY A 218 -27.71 -7.38 10.73
C GLY A 218 -28.88 -6.42 10.52
#